data_8b2cc82ed0a9e688f50f7374f832b134
#
_entry.id   8b2cc82ed0a9e688f50f7374f832b134
#
_cell.length_a   1.000
_cell.length_b   1.000
_cell.length_c   1.000
_cell.angle_alpha   90.00
_cell.angle_beta   90.00
_cell.angle_gamma   90.00
#
_symmetry.space_group_name_H-M   'P 1'
#
loop_
_entity.id
_entity.type
_entity.pdbx_description
1 polymer ?
#
loop_
_entity_poly.entity_id
_entity_poly.type
_entity_poly.pdbx_seq_one_letter_code
_entity_poly.pdbx_strand_id
1 'polypeptide(L)'
;QPCPARESGRAVLVGAADFLPGWEGSPALDLVEHEIGHALGWSHSSTAEGAVAGGHLYDSPYDVMSASDAPRRLDPERRHAPGVIALDALMSGWIDVDEVLAIDWATRPPGEWTDAVRLASTDSMARRGQPRILVIALGGGRFATVELLADRGDNDYLVRSGVVVHVVDTDDRNWNERPSVVMRSTNGELMVTQSNTAVFGEAEFSVKVGLVVENPDGSIVADLRVRRDEPTAVPRD
;
A
#
# COMPACT_ATOMS: atom_id res chain seq x y z
N GLN A 1 -9.69 7.12 -21.52
CA GLN A 1 -11.17 7.11 -21.45
C GLN A 1 -11.54 6.23 -20.26
N PRO A 2 -12.38 6.69 -19.32
CA PRO A 2 -12.86 5.82 -18.28
C PRO A 2 -13.60 4.65 -18.94
N CYS A 3 -13.22 3.43 -18.60
CA CYS A 3 -14.03 2.26 -18.96
C CYS A 3 -15.41 2.47 -18.37
N PRO A 4 -16.46 2.56 -19.18
CA PRO A 4 -17.80 2.69 -18.64
C PRO A 4 -18.11 1.41 -17.88
N ALA A 5 -18.39 1.55 -16.59
CA ALA A 5 -18.97 0.50 -15.78
C ALA A 5 -20.28 0.09 -16.46
N ARG A 6 -20.27 -0.95 -17.22
CA ARG A 6 -21.45 -1.62 -17.75
C ARG A 6 -21.44 -3.08 -17.32
N GLU A 7 -22.55 -3.45 -16.77
CA GLU A 7 -23.05 -4.71 -16.30
C GLU A 7 -22.81 -5.93 -17.22
N SER A 8 -21.57 -6.27 -17.53
CA SER A 8 -21.24 -7.55 -18.11
C SER A 8 -19.74 -7.76 -18.08
N GLY A 9 -19.31 -8.58 -17.17
CA GLY A 9 -18.02 -9.24 -17.13
C GLY A 9 -16.82 -8.42 -17.63
N ARG A 10 -16.03 -7.88 -16.72
CA ARG A 10 -14.74 -7.31 -17.10
C ARG A 10 -13.90 -8.44 -17.68
N ALA A 11 -13.26 -8.21 -18.83
CA ALA A 11 -12.38 -9.16 -19.49
C ALA A 11 -10.94 -8.69 -19.35
N VAL A 12 -10.05 -9.61 -19.02
CA VAL A 12 -8.61 -9.40 -19.06
C VAL A 12 -8.12 -9.80 -20.44
N LEU A 13 -7.39 -8.91 -21.10
CA LEU A 13 -6.73 -9.15 -22.37
C LEU A 13 -5.22 -9.07 -22.16
N VAL A 14 -4.57 -10.22 -22.17
CA VAL A 14 -3.11 -10.30 -22.10
C VAL A 14 -2.59 -10.64 -23.49
N GLY A 15 -1.63 -9.87 -24.00
CA GLY A 15 -1.08 -10.07 -25.34
C GLY A 15 -0.29 -11.38 -25.44
N ALA A 16 -0.45 -12.12 -26.52
CA ALA A 16 0.35 -13.33 -26.75
C ALA A 16 1.85 -13.06 -26.76
N ALA A 17 2.25 -11.81 -27.08
CA ALA A 17 3.63 -11.38 -27.05
C ALA A 17 4.22 -11.35 -25.63
N ASP A 18 3.39 -11.19 -24.61
CA ASP A 18 3.81 -11.17 -23.22
C ASP A 18 4.22 -12.57 -22.71
N PHE A 19 3.90 -13.60 -23.50
CA PHE A 19 4.27 -14.99 -23.23
C PHE A 19 5.30 -15.54 -24.23
N LEU A 20 6.02 -14.68 -24.97
CA LEU A 20 6.97 -15.09 -26.01
C LEU A 20 8.28 -15.69 -25.49
N PRO A 21 9.04 -16.39 -26.39
CA PRO A 21 10.22 -17.16 -26.03
C PRO A 21 11.35 -16.31 -25.40
N GLY A 22 11.84 -16.73 -24.35
CA GLY A 22 12.77 -16.12 -23.40
C GLY A 22 12.29 -16.44 -22.00
N TRP A 23 11.03 -16.86 -21.87
CA TRP A 23 10.42 -17.38 -20.67
C TRP A 23 10.42 -18.91 -20.75
N GLU A 24 11.63 -19.51 -20.80
CA GLU A 24 11.78 -20.96 -20.75
C GLU A 24 11.19 -21.47 -19.45
N GLY A 25 10.05 -22.17 -19.55
CA GLY A 25 9.30 -22.68 -18.41
C GLY A 25 7.91 -22.06 -18.27
N SER A 26 7.53 -21.73 -17.04
CA SER A 26 6.24 -21.08 -16.74
C SER A 26 6.28 -19.60 -17.08
N PRO A 27 5.23 -19.02 -17.68
CA PRO A 27 5.15 -17.57 -17.90
C PRO A 27 5.16 -16.82 -16.57
N ALA A 28 5.67 -15.60 -16.59
CA ALA A 28 5.53 -14.70 -15.46
C ALA A 28 4.06 -14.35 -15.28
N LEU A 29 3.55 -14.51 -14.07
CA LEU A 29 2.14 -14.25 -13.76
C LEU A 29 1.91 -12.83 -13.28
N ASP A 30 2.97 -12.12 -12.92
CA ASP A 30 2.93 -10.74 -12.40
C ASP A 30 2.12 -9.79 -13.27
N LEU A 31 2.29 -9.84 -14.60
CA LEU A 31 1.48 -9.05 -15.54
C LEU A 31 0.01 -9.51 -15.54
N VAL A 32 -0.23 -10.82 -15.50
CA VAL A 32 -1.60 -11.36 -15.51
C VAL A 32 -2.33 -10.95 -14.23
N GLU A 33 -1.66 -11.00 -13.09
CA GLU A 33 -2.19 -10.59 -11.79
C GLU A 33 -2.51 -9.08 -11.79
N HIS A 34 -1.66 -8.26 -12.38
CA HIS A 34 -1.88 -6.83 -12.58
C HIS A 34 -3.16 -6.58 -13.42
N GLU A 35 -3.28 -7.24 -14.56
CA GLU A 35 -4.44 -7.05 -15.43
C GLU A 35 -5.75 -7.58 -14.80
N ILE A 36 -5.67 -8.63 -13.99
CA ILE A 36 -6.81 -9.08 -13.19
C ILE A 36 -7.22 -7.99 -12.19
N GLY A 37 -6.26 -7.29 -11.57
CA GLY A 37 -6.53 -6.16 -10.70
C GLY A 37 -7.38 -5.09 -11.39
N HIS A 38 -7.08 -4.74 -12.64
CA HIS A 38 -7.91 -3.83 -13.43
C HIS A 38 -9.33 -4.36 -13.64
N ALA A 39 -9.47 -5.67 -13.88
CA ALA A 39 -10.79 -6.29 -14.01
C ALA A 39 -11.59 -6.23 -12.70
N LEU A 40 -10.93 -6.25 -11.56
CA LEU A 40 -11.53 -6.04 -10.24
C LEU A 40 -11.84 -4.56 -9.94
N GLY A 41 -11.29 -3.65 -10.73
CA GLY A 41 -11.51 -2.21 -10.61
C GLY A 41 -10.42 -1.48 -9.84
N TRP A 42 -9.30 -2.13 -9.62
CA TRP A 42 -8.15 -1.50 -8.99
C TRP A 42 -7.50 -0.51 -9.95
N SER A 43 -7.01 0.56 -9.40
CA SER A 43 -6.26 1.56 -10.13
C SER A 43 -4.76 1.41 -9.86
N HIS A 44 -3.94 2.01 -10.69
CA HIS A 44 -2.50 2.00 -10.46
C HIS A 44 -2.11 2.74 -9.18
N SER A 45 -1.04 2.30 -8.56
CA SER A 45 -0.35 3.03 -7.50
C SER A 45 1.07 3.43 -7.94
N SER A 46 1.71 4.31 -7.19
CA SER A 46 3.06 4.79 -7.50
C SER A 46 3.79 5.24 -6.24
N THR A 47 5.10 5.54 -6.34
CA THR A 47 5.77 6.39 -5.34
C THR A 47 5.43 7.87 -5.56
N ALA A 48 5.79 8.73 -4.61
CA ALA A 48 5.63 10.18 -4.78
C ALA A 48 6.41 10.70 -5.99
N GLU A 49 7.61 10.16 -6.24
CA GLU A 49 8.42 10.50 -7.39
C GLU A 49 7.77 10.03 -8.70
N GLY A 50 7.17 8.85 -8.72
CA GLY A 50 6.43 8.32 -9.86
C GLY A 50 5.15 9.06 -10.17
N ALA A 51 4.54 9.71 -9.17
CA ALA A 51 3.33 10.51 -9.34
C ALA A 51 3.59 11.85 -10.05
N VAL A 52 4.83 12.34 -10.06
CA VAL A 52 5.21 13.58 -10.75
C VAL A 52 5.18 13.38 -12.27
N ALA A 53 4.67 14.36 -13.02
CA ALA A 53 4.58 14.30 -14.47
C ALA A 53 5.95 14.02 -15.10
N GLY A 54 6.08 12.91 -15.79
CA GLY A 54 7.32 12.42 -16.41
C GLY A 54 8.10 11.39 -15.58
N GLY A 55 7.68 11.07 -14.36
CA GLY A 55 8.22 9.96 -13.57
C GLY A 55 7.69 8.59 -14.02
N HIS A 56 8.27 7.53 -13.48
CA HIS A 56 7.78 6.18 -13.70
C HIS A 56 6.46 5.98 -12.96
N LEU A 57 5.41 5.67 -13.70
CA LEU A 57 4.04 5.52 -13.18
C LEU A 57 3.86 4.24 -12.34
N TYR A 58 4.82 3.31 -12.38
CA TYR A 58 4.73 1.97 -11.81
C TYR A 58 6.03 1.67 -11.08
N ASP A 59 6.27 2.34 -9.96
CA ASP A 59 7.55 2.26 -9.28
C ASP A 59 7.44 1.88 -7.79
N SER A 60 6.21 1.69 -7.26
CA SER A 60 6.02 1.11 -5.94
C SER A 60 6.29 -0.40 -5.99
N PRO A 61 7.27 -0.90 -5.22
CA PRO A 61 7.58 -2.32 -5.21
C PRO A 61 6.62 -3.13 -4.33
N TYR A 62 5.61 -2.51 -3.71
CA TYR A 62 4.75 -3.10 -2.70
C TYR A 62 3.35 -3.42 -3.20
N ASP A 63 3.08 -3.20 -4.47
CA ASP A 63 1.74 -3.33 -5.02
C ASP A 63 1.75 -3.94 -6.41
N VAL A 64 0.92 -4.95 -6.61
CA VAL A 64 0.68 -5.58 -7.91
C VAL A 64 0.24 -4.55 -8.96
N MET A 65 -0.51 -3.50 -8.54
CA MET A 65 -1.00 -2.44 -9.42
C MET A 65 0.07 -1.37 -9.72
N SER A 66 1.33 -1.61 -9.33
CA SER A 66 2.46 -0.73 -9.62
C SER A 66 3.60 -1.52 -10.27
N ALA A 67 4.74 -1.70 -9.58
CA ALA A 67 5.85 -2.49 -10.10
C ALA A 67 5.57 -4.00 -9.92
N SER A 68 4.64 -4.55 -10.69
CA SER A 68 4.23 -5.95 -10.58
C SER A 68 5.39 -6.93 -10.77
N ASP A 69 6.42 -6.54 -11.51
CA ASP A 69 7.66 -7.30 -11.72
C ASP A 69 8.73 -7.08 -10.63
N ALA A 70 8.45 -6.29 -9.58
CA ALA A 70 9.43 -5.99 -8.53
C ALA A 70 10.03 -7.24 -7.88
N PRO A 71 9.25 -8.30 -7.52
CA PRO A 71 9.82 -9.53 -7.01
C PRO A 71 10.75 -10.22 -8.01
N ARG A 72 10.34 -10.26 -9.29
CA ARG A 72 11.10 -10.90 -10.37
C ARG A 72 12.41 -10.16 -10.70
N ARG A 73 12.49 -8.86 -10.46
CA ARG A 73 13.75 -8.09 -10.59
C ARG A 73 14.79 -8.53 -9.57
N LEU A 74 14.36 -9.05 -8.41
CA LEU A 74 15.22 -9.55 -7.34
C LEU A 74 15.52 -11.03 -7.50
N ASP A 75 14.53 -11.82 -7.92
CA ASP A 75 14.63 -13.25 -8.19
C ASP A 75 13.99 -13.58 -9.56
N PRO A 76 14.81 -13.77 -10.63
CA PRO A 76 14.30 -14.05 -11.97
C PRO A 76 13.44 -15.31 -12.10
N GLU A 77 13.54 -16.25 -11.15
CA GLU A 77 12.71 -17.46 -11.13
C GLU A 77 11.31 -17.20 -10.56
N ARG A 78 11.11 -16.09 -9.89
CA ARG A 78 9.82 -15.72 -9.33
C ARG A 78 8.81 -15.37 -10.44
N ARG A 79 7.56 -15.82 -10.26
CA ARG A 79 6.51 -15.68 -11.25
C ARG A 79 5.36 -14.77 -10.80
N HIS A 80 5.20 -14.57 -9.50
CA HIS A 80 4.11 -13.81 -8.90
C HIS A 80 4.50 -12.35 -8.64
N ALA A 81 3.51 -11.46 -8.75
CA ALA A 81 3.61 -10.07 -8.37
C ALA A 81 3.78 -9.89 -6.84
N PRO A 82 4.04 -8.66 -6.39
CA PRO A 82 3.80 -8.29 -4.99
C PRO A 82 2.34 -8.52 -4.59
N GLY A 83 2.08 -8.53 -3.29
CA GLY A 83 0.71 -8.54 -2.78
C GLY A 83 -0.10 -7.31 -3.20
N VAL A 84 -1.36 -7.33 -2.80
CA VAL A 84 -2.32 -6.25 -3.02
C VAL A 84 -2.28 -5.30 -1.83
N ILE A 85 -2.26 -3.99 -2.07
CA ILE A 85 -2.35 -3.01 -0.98
C ILE A 85 -3.69 -3.10 -0.25
N ALA A 86 -3.68 -2.75 1.05
CA ALA A 86 -4.87 -2.85 1.90
C ALA A 86 -6.07 -2.06 1.36
N LEU A 87 -5.84 -0.95 0.66
CA LEU A 87 -6.91 -0.17 0.03
C LEU A 87 -7.67 -0.98 -1.02
N ASP A 88 -6.98 -1.64 -1.93
CA ASP A 88 -7.58 -2.43 -3.01
C ASP A 88 -8.24 -3.70 -2.45
N ALA A 89 -7.62 -4.32 -1.45
CA ALA A 89 -8.21 -5.42 -0.71
C ALA A 89 -9.53 -5.04 0.00
N LEU A 90 -9.58 -3.83 0.59
CA LEU A 90 -10.80 -3.27 1.19
C LEU A 90 -11.87 -2.99 0.13
N MET A 91 -11.51 -2.37 -0.99
CA MET A 91 -12.42 -2.09 -2.09
C MET A 91 -13.00 -3.37 -2.72
N SER A 92 -12.26 -4.46 -2.68
CA SER A 92 -12.69 -5.77 -3.16
C SER A 92 -13.50 -6.58 -2.13
N GLY A 93 -13.62 -6.08 -0.90
CA GLY A 93 -14.29 -6.80 0.19
C GLY A 93 -13.47 -7.96 0.75
N TRP A 94 -12.16 -7.99 0.53
CA TRP A 94 -11.23 -8.96 1.12
C TRP A 94 -10.80 -8.57 2.53
N ILE A 95 -10.93 -7.28 2.84
CA ILE A 95 -10.84 -6.72 4.19
C ILE A 95 -12.24 -6.24 4.56
N ASP A 96 -12.76 -6.71 5.68
CA ASP A 96 -14.06 -6.29 6.19
C ASP A 96 -13.96 -4.89 6.83
N VAL A 97 -15.06 -4.15 6.84
CA VAL A 97 -15.10 -2.80 7.43
C VAL A 97 -14.79 -2.79 8.94
N ASP A 98 -15.01 -3.87 9.64
CA ASP A 98 -14.68 -4.03 11.06
C ASP A 98 -13.18 -4.31 11.29
N GLU A 99 -12.41 -4.55 10.22
CA GLU A 99 -10.95 -4.63 10.20
C GLU A 99 -10.28 -3.29 9.85
N VAL A 100 -11.08 -2.23 9.64
CA VAL A 100 -10.60 -0.87 9.39
C VAL A 100 -10.62 -0.07 10.67
N LEU A 101 -9.48 0.49 11.05
CA LEU A 101 -9.43 1.48 12.12
C LEU A 101 -9.27 2.88 11.53
N ALA A 102 -10.22 3.76 11.78
CA ALA A 102 -10.17 5.14 11.34
C ALA A 102 -9.71 6.09 12.46
N ILE A 103 -8.82 7.02 12.12
CA ILE A 103 -8.39 8.11 12.99
C ILE A 103 -8.79 9.43 12.36
N ASP A 104 -9.54 10.22 13.10
CA ASP A 104 -9.86 11.61 12.74
C ASP A 104 -8.80 12.55 13.32
N TRP A 105 -7.97 13.11 12.45
CA TRP A 105 -6.97 14.09 12.84
C TRP A 105 -7.56 15.40 13.36
N ALA A 106 -8.77 15.78 12.92
CA ALA A 106 -9.40 17.02 13.36
C ALA A 106 -9.64 17.06 14.88
N THR A 107 -9.80 15.90 15.49
CA THR A 107 -10.06 15.75 16.93
C THR A 107 -8.79 15.56 17.77
N ARG A 108 -7.62 15.48 17.13
CA ARG A 108 -6.35 15.20 17.83
C ARG A 108 -5.43 16.41 17.84
N PRO A 109 -4.91 16.81 19.01
CA PRO A 109 -3.91 17.87 19.09
C PRO A 109 -2.61 17.41 18.41
N PRO A 110 -1.90 18.33 17.72
CA PRO A 110 -0.57 18.04 17.21
C PRO A 110 0.42 17.67 18.34
N GLY A 111 1.41 16.85 18.00
CA GLY A 111 2.48 16.47 18.92
C GLY A 111 2.17 15.26 19.82
N GLU A 112 0.92 14.86 19.97
CA GLU A 112 0.55 13.73 20.81
C GLU A 112 0.48 12.41 20.04
N TRP A 113 1.11 11.37 20.60
CA TRP A 113 1.00 10.00 20.06
C TRP A 113 -0.35 9.39 20.44
N THR A 114 -0.91 8.63 19.52
CA THR A 114 -2.06 7.76 19.84
C THR A 114 -1.68 6.68 20.85
N ASP A 115 -2.67 6.06 21.44
CA ASP A 115 -2.48 4.75 22.03
C ASP A 115 -1.95 3.76 20.98
N ALA A 116 -1.35 2.68 21.46
CA ALA A 116 -0.87 1.65 20.56
C ALA A 116 -2.05 0.94 19.86
N VAL A 117 -1.98 0.88 18.55
CA VAL A 117 -2.90 0.12 17.70
C VAL A 117 -2.19 -1.15 17.27
N ARG A 118 -2.80 -2.30 17.53
CA ARG A 118 -2.29 -3.57 17.02
C ARG A 118 -2.84 -3.84 15.64
N LEU A 119 -2.01 -3.73 14.62
CA LEU A 119 -2.33 -3.94 13.22
C LEU A 119 -1.87 -5.32 12.78
N ALA A 120 -2.74 -6.09 12.13
CA ALA A 120 -2.38 -7.34 11.50
C ALA A 120 -1.90 -7.11 10.06
N SER A 121 -0.99 -7.96 9.60
CA SER A 121 -0.59 -7.95 8.19
C SER A 121 -1.75 -8.33 7.29
N THR A 122 -1.81 -7.67 6.14
CA THR A 122 -2.77 -7.98 5.06
C THR A 122 -2.56 -9.37 4.48
N ASP A 123 -1.32 -9.88 4.49
CA ASP A 123 -0.92 -11.17 3.93
C ASP A 123 -1.06 -12.35 4.91
N SER A 124 -1.46 -12.11 6.14
CA SER A 124 -1.56 -13.15 7.16
C SER A 124 -3.00 -13.45 7.52
N MET A 125 -3.26 -14.65 8.05
CA MET A 125 -4.53 -14.97 8.67
C MET A 125 -4.71 -14.10 9.91
N ALA A 126 -5.47 -13.03 9.79
CA ALA A 126 -5.85 -12.22 10.94
C ALA A 126 -7.10 -12.81 11.63
N ARG A 127 -7.23 -12.56 12.93
CA ARG A 127 -8.47 -12.83 13.64
C ARG A 127 -9.53 -11.86 13.14
N ARG A 128 -10.75 -12.36 12.97
CA ARG A 128 -11.88 -11.52 12.59
C ARG A 128 -12.00 -10.31 13.52
N GLY A 129 -12.18 -9.13 12.94
CA GLY A 129 -12.26 -7.85 13.64
C GLY A 129 -10.92 -7.32 14.17
N GLN A 130 -9.79 -7.95 13.81
CA GLN A 130 -8.47 -7.39 14.08
C GLN A 130 -8.11 -6.39 12.98
N PRO A 131 -7.78 -5.13 13.33
CA PRO A 131 -7.44 -4.13 12.32
C PRO A 131 -6.31 -4.60 11.39
N ARG A 132 -6.52 -4.44 10.09
CA ARG A 132 -5.54 -4.70 9.02
C ARG A 132 -5.11 -3.43 8.32
N ILE A 133 -5.96 -2.41 8.36
CA ILE A 133 -5.71 -1.12 7.75
C ILE A 133 -6.05 -0.01 8.77
N LEU A 134 -5.15 0.93 8.90
CA LEU A 134 -5.40 2.17 9.60
C LEU A 134 -5.62 3.28 8.58
N VAL A 135 -6.74 3.99 8.68
CA VAL A 135 -7.08 5.11 7.82
C VAL A 135 -7.02 6.41 8.64
N ILE A 136 -6.30 7.39 8.13
CA ILE A 136 -6.07 8.68 8.77
C ILE A 136 -6.64 9.76 7.87
N ALA A 137 -7.70 10.45 8.30
CA ALA A 137 -8.26 11.57 7.55
C ALA A 137 -7.32 12.79 7.64
N LEU A 138 -6.75 13.20 6.51
CA LEU A 138 -5.82 14.34 6.42
C LEU A 138 -6.56 15.66 6.11
N GLY A 139 -7.81 15.61 5.69
CA GLY A 139 -8.59 16.76 5.23
C GLY A 139 -8.37 17.08 3.74
N GLY A 140 -9.23 17.94 3.19
CA GLY A 140 -9.13 18.35 1.77
C GLY A 140 -9.27 17.20 0.78
N GLY A 141 -10.16 16.23 1.03
CA GLY A 141 -10.32 15.04 0.17
C GLY A 141 -9.17 14.01 0.30
N ARG A 142 -8.20 14.24 1.20
CA ARG A 142 -7.04 13.39 1.38
C ARG A 142 -7.17 12.50 2.60
N PHE A 143 -6.66 11.28 2.49
CA PHE A 143 -6.47 10.39 3.63
C PHE A 143 -5.18 9.56 3.44
N ALA A 144 -4.65 9.08 4.53
CA ALA A 144 -3.56 8.11 4.49
C ALA A 144 -4.07 6.73 4.89
N THR A 145 -3.53 5.69 4.26
CA THR A 145 -3.64 4.31 4.71
C THR A 145 -2.31 3.86 5.26
N VAL A 146 -2.35 3.12 6.36
CA VAL A 146 -1.17 2.52 6.99
C VAL A 146 -1.44 1.04 7.09
N GLU A 147 -0.56 0.24 6.53
CA GLU A 147 -0.67 -1.22 6.51
C GLU A 147 0.63 -1.90 6.88
N LEU A 148 0.54 -3.11 7.43
CA LEU A 148 1.67 -3.95 7.73
C LEU A 148 1.83 -5.00 6.63
N LEU A 149 2.97 -4.97 5.93
CA LEU A 149 3.39 -6.01 5.00
C LEU A 149 4.28 -7.01 5.71
N ALA A 150 3.97 -8.29 5.58
CA ALA A 150 4.80 -9.37 6.09
C ALA A 150 5.73 -9.89 4.98
N ASP A 151 6.94 -10.29 5.35
CA ASP A 151 7.92 -10.91 4.46
C ASP A 151 7.60 -12.40 4.20
N ARG A 152 6.40 -12.66 3.72
CA ARG A 152 5.87 -14.00 3.38
C ARG A 152 4.75 -13.92 2.36
N GLY A 153 4.31 -15.08 1.86
CA GLY A 153 3.27 -15.16 0.84
C GLY A 153 3.72 -14.41 -0.42
N ASP A 154 2.87 -13.55 -0.95
CA ASP A 154 3.20 -12.76 -2.14
C ASP A 154 4.29 -11.70 -1.87
N ASN A 155 4.56 -11.42 -0.62
CA ASN A 155 5.57 -10.46 -0.17
C ASN A 155 6.85 -11.12 0.40
N ASP A 156 7.09 -12.41 0.17
CA ASP A 156 8.27 -13.12 0.68
C ASP A 156 9.60 -12.68 0.05
N TYR A 157 9.55 -11.85 -1.01
CA TYR A 157 10.71 -11.16 -1.59
C TYR A 157 11.20 -9.99 -0.72
N LEU A 158 10.41 -9.52 0.22
CA LEU A 158 10.81 -8.47 1.15
C LEU A 158 11.90 -8.98 2.08
N VAL A 159 12.91 -8.15 2.31
CA VAL A 159 14.02 -8.50 3.23
C VAL A 159 13.53 -8.63 4.67
N ARG A 160 12.44 -7.93 5.00
CA ARG A 160 11.82 -7.91 6.33
C ARG A 160 10.40 -7.37 6.27
N SER A 161 9.59 -7.75 7.23
CA SER A 161 8.27 -7.16 7.45
C SER A 161 8.37 -5.70 7.88
N GLY A 162 7.39 -4.89 7.50
CA GLY A 162 7.35 -3.48 7.86
C GLY A 162 6.04 -2.82 7.48
N VAL A 163 5.93 -1.56 7.89
CA VAL A 163 4.74 -0.74 7.66
C VAL A 163 4.98 0.16 6.46
N VAL A 164 4.03 0.19 5.56
CA VAL A 164 3.97 1.14 4.46
C VAL A 164 2.81 2.11 4.65
N VAL A 165 2.98 3.30 4.12
CA VAL A 165 2.00 4.38 4.18
C VAL A 165 1.69 4.80 2.77
N HIS A 166 0.41 4.80 2.42
CA HIS A 166 -0.06 5.39 1.18
C HIS A 166 -0.90 6.63 1.48
N VAL A 167 -0.75 7.66 0.67
CA VAL A 167 -1.65 8.81 0.66
C VAL A 167 -2.55 8.73 -0.55
N VAL A 168 -3.83 8.92 -0.32
CA VAL A 168 -4.87 8.96 -1.33
C VAL A 168 -5.43 10.36 -1.38
N ASP A 169 -5.45 10.95 -2.57
CA ASP A 169 -6.04 12.27 -2.83
C ASP A 169 -7.22 12.09 -3.79
N THR A 170 -8.44 12.15 -3.25
CA THR A 170 -9.67 11.97 -4.02
C THR A 170 -10.04 13.22 -4.84
N ASP A 171 -9.41 14.35 -4.54
CA ASP A 171 -9.61 15.61 -5.27
C ASP A 171 -8.62 15.75 -6.44
N ASP A 172 -7.58 14.87 -6.50
CA ASP A 172 -6.68 14.83 -7.64
C ASP A 172 -7.45 14.41 -8.90
N ARG A 173 -7.18 15.11 -10.01
CA ARG A 173 -7.80 14.80 -11.30
C ARG A 173 -7.45 13.40 -11.81
N ASN A 174 -6.34 12.83 -11.37
CA ASN A 174 -5.84 11.51 -11.73
C ASN A 174 -6.17 10.43 -10.71
N TRP A 175 -6.98 10.71 -9.70
CA TRP A 175 -7.25 9.75 -8.63
C TRP A 175 -7.81 8.41 -9.17
N ASN A 176 -8.56 8.42 -10.27
CA ASN A 176 -9.05 7.21 -10.93
C ASN A 176 -7.93 6.36 -11.57
N GLU A 177 -6.78 6.97 -11.85
CA GLU A 177 -5.64 6.28 -12.46
C GLU A 177 -4.58 5.92 -11.42
N ARG A 178 -4.45 6.77 -10.40
CA ARG A 178 -3.43 6.64 -9.34
C ARG A 178 -3.98 7.10 -8.00
N PRO A 179 -4.93 6.36 -7.42
CA PRO A 179 -5.58 6.80 -6.18
C PRO A 179 -4.64 6.75 -4.99
N SER A 180 -3.60 5.92 -5.03
CA SER A 180 -2.69 5.78 -3.90
C SER A 180 -1.24 6.02 -4.29
N VAL A 181 -0.56 6.76 -3.43
CA VAL A 181 0.87 7.08 -3.56
C VAL A 181 1.57 6.59 -2.29
N VAL A 182 2.50 5.63 -2.44
CA VAL A 182 3.32 5.20 -1.31
C VAL A 182 4.28 6.33 -0.92
N MET A 183 4.27 6.67 0.36
CA MET A 183 5.02 7.80 0.88
C MET A 183 6.43 7.40 1.31
N ARG A 184 7.36 8.28 1.00
CA ARG A 184 8.71 8.20 1.54
C ARG A 184 8.78 8.97 2.85
N SER A 185 9.40 8.36 3.85
CA SER A 185 9.73 9.08 5.08
C SER A 185 10.77 10.17 4.81
N THR A 186 10.94 11.09 5.74
CA THR A 186 11.98 12.13 5.65
C THR A 186 13.39 11.58 5.56
N ASN A 187 13.60 10.32 5.95
CA ASN A 187 14.87 9.60 5.81
C ASN A 187 15.01 8.89 4.45
N GLY A 188 14.03 9.02 3.56
CA GLY A 188 14.04 8.40 2.24
C GLY A 188 13.56 6.95 2.20
N GLU A 189 13.07 6.39 3.30
CA GLU A 189 12.58 5.01 3.37
C GLU A 189 11.09 4.93 2.97
N LEU A 190 10.73 3.97 2.12
CA LEU A 190 9.33 3.68 1.76
C LEU A 190 8.64 2.76 2.78
N MET A 191 9.41 1.99 3.54
CA MET A 191 8.91 1.06 4.55
C MET A 191 9.51 1.35 5.90
N VAL A 192 8.67 1.41 6.93
CA VAL A 192 9.09 1.61 8.33
C VAL A 192 9.18 0.25 9.01
N THR A 193 10.39 -0.15 9.36
CA THR A 193 10.62 -1.43 10.01
C THR A 193 10.43 -1.36 11.52
N GLN A 194 10.39 -2.53 12.18
CA GLN A 194 10.20 -2.63 13.63
C GLN A 194 11.17 -1.76 14.42
N SER A 195 10.70 -1.25 15.56
CA SER A 195 11.43 -0.39 16.49
C SER A 195 11.84 0.97 15.93
N ASN A 196 11.38 1.34 14.75
CA ASN A 196 11.67 2.60 14.08
C ASN A 196 10.50 3.59 14.18
N THR A 197 10.85 4.85 13.99
CA THR A 197 9.91 5.95 13.83
C THR A 197 10.20 6.63 12.51
N ALA A 198 9.18 6.83 11.70
CA ALA A 198 9.27 7.57 10.45
C ALA A 198 8.39 8.82 10.49
N VAL A 199 8.86 9.87 9.88
CA VAL A 199 8.17 11.14 9.71
C VAL A 199 7.79 11.27 8.24
N PHE A 200 6.52 11.54 7.97
CA PHE A 200 5.96 11.75 6.64
C PHE A 200 5.58 13.23 6.52
N GLY A 201 6.58 14.06 6.21
CA GLY A 201 6.45 15.52 6.27
C GLY A 201 5.37 16.08 5.36
N GLU A 202 5.17 15.53 4.17
CA GLU A 202 4.12 15.97 3.24
C GLU A 202 2.71 15.61 3.70
N ALA A 203 2.58 14.59 4.52
CA ALA A 203 1.31 14.16 5.10
C ALA A 203 1.12 14.65 6.55
N GLU A 204 2.08 15.38 7.09
CA GLU A 204 2.05 16.00 8.42
C GLU A 204 1.81 15.01 9.56
N PHE A 205 2.37 13.79 9.47
CA PHE A 205 2.29 12.83 10.55
C PHE A 205 3.53 11.94 10.67
N SER A 206 3.66 11.32 11.83
CA SER A 206 4.70 10.35 12.14
C SER A 206 4.09 8.99 12.48
N VAL A 207 4.76 7.92 12.10
CA VAL A 207 4.43 6.54 12.47
C VAL A 207 5.58 5.95 13.29
N LYS A 208 5.24 5.37 14.42
CA LYS A 208 6.17 4.58 15.23
C LYS A 208 5.73 3.13 15.20
N VAL A 209 6.63 2.26 14.75
CA VAL A 209 6.41 0.81 14.64
C VAL A 209 7.05 0.14 15.85
N GLY A 210 6.27 -0.67 16.57
CA GLY A 210 6.79 -1.53 17.64
C GLY A 210 7.46 -2.78 17.08
N LEU A 211 7.44 -3.87 17.85
CA LEU A 211 7.92 -5.16 17.38
C LEU A 211 6.90 -5.75 16.41
N VAL A 212 7.41 -6.33 15.34
CA VAL A 212 6.62 -7.21 14.47
C VAL A 212 6.69 -8.61 15.06
N VAL A 213 5.55 -9.20 15.33
CA VAL A 213 5.43 -10.48 16.04
C VAL A 213 4.60 -11.44 15.22
N GLU A 214 5.10 -12.64 15.05
CA GLU A 214 4.31 -13.76 14.55
C GLU A 214 3.66 -14.48 15.74
N ASN A 215 2.34 -14.60 15.70
CA ASN A 215 1.57 -15.32 16.70
C ASN A 215 1.54 -16.83 16.38
N PRO A 216 1.24 -17.68 17.38
CA PRO A 216 1.15 -19.13 17.15
C PRO A 216 0.06 -19.55 16.15
N ASP A 217 -0.91 -18.69 15.86
CA ASP A 217 -1.97 -18.92 14.85
C ASP A 217 -1.53 -18.51 13.43
N GLY A 218 -0.28 -18.09 13.25
CA GLY A 218 0.27 -17.67 11.97
C GLY A 218 -0.03 -16.22 11.61
N SER A 219 -0.80 -15.49 12.43
CA SER A 219 -1.00 -14.05 12.21
C SER A 219 0.27 -13.27 12.52
N ILE A 220 0.58 -12.28 11.68
CA ILE A 220 1.68 -11.35 11.90
C ILE A 220 1.09 -10.01 12.28
N VAL A 221 1.57 -9.45 13.37
CA VAL A 221 1.04 -8.21 13.94
C VAL A 221 2.16 -7.25 14.32
N ALA A 222 1.86 -5.96 14.30
CA ALA A 222 2.73 -4.93 14.88
C ALA A 222 1.90 -3.96 15.73
N ASP A 223 2.47 -3.50 16.82
CA ASP A 223 1.90 -2.38 17.58
C ASP A 223 2.37 -1.07 16.94
N LEU A 224 1.43 -0.25 16.52
CA LEU A 224 1.69 1.04 15.89
C LEU A 224 1.22 2.18 16.78
N ARG A 225 1.91 3.31 16.69
CA ARG A 225 1.42 4.59 17.18
C ARG A 225 1.57 5.61 16.05
N VAL A 226 0.62 6.49 15.93
CA VAL A 226 0.70 7.60 15.00
C VAL A 226 0.59 8.91 15.76
N ARG A 227 1.17 9.96 15.20
CA ARG A 227 1.17 11.29 15.79
C ARG A 227 0.94 12.29 14.67
N ARG A 228 0.03 13.22 14.87
CA ARG A 228 -0.06 14.41 14.02
C ARG A 228 1.14 15.29 14.32
N ASP A 229 1.87 15.65 13.28
CA ASP A 229 2.98 16.57 13.42
C ASP A 229 2.49 18.02 13.33
N GLU A 230 3.23 18.95 13.92
CA GLU A 230 2.95 20.35 13.74
C GLU A 230 3.29 20.76 12.30
N PRO A 231 2.44 21.59 11.65
CA PRO A 231 2.78 22.10 10.35
C PRO A 231 4.18 22.77 10.41
N THR A 232 5.08 22.33 9.54
CA THR A 232 6.37 22.99 9.43
C THR A 232 6.12 24.43 9.02
N ALA A 233 6.43 25.37 9.89
CA ALA A 233 6.29 26.79 9.57
C ALA A 233 7.15 27.07 8.32
N VAL A 234 6.48 27.30 7.18
CA VAL A 234 7.16 27.75 5.98
C VAL A 234 7.70 29.15 6.33
N PRO A 235 9.02 29.39 6.25
CA PRO A 235 9.55 30.74 6.41
C PRO A 235 8.80 31.64 5.43
N ARG A 236 8.15 32.68 5.92
CA ARG A 236 7.58 33.71 5.05
C ARG A 236 8.75 34.60 4.65
N ASP A 237 9.24 34.38 3.41
CA ASP A 237 10.16 35.32 2.76
C ASP A 237 9.45 36.66 2.48
#